data_5040bacef2d55e9ea2974100e8dbe2ba
#
_entry.id   5040bacef2d55e9ea2974100e8dbe2ba
#
_cell.length_a   1.000
_cell.length_b   1.000
_cell.length_c   1.000
_cell.angle_alpha   90.00
_cell.angle_beta   90.00
_cell.angle_gamma   90.00
#
_symmetry.space_group_name_H-M   'P 1'
#
loop_
_entity.id
_entity.type
_entity.pdbx_description
1 polymer ?
#
loop_
_entity_poly.entity_id
_entity_poly.type
_entity_poly.pdbx_seq_one_letter_code
_entity_poly.pdbx_strand_id
1 'polypeptide(L)'
;MKYFTLIVLFTLFSCGNKEDILLPKSNVTVVADVQDHSPIYIFFRTKGKDTLAEVNRKNSIISTNWILNVDKRLPLRLAIPEIIKLQEKKRTEKAHKNEKAENYYSYADTIGKNLAFIPFTNVYYKLEKPKSGGAIFFTKNNEVLVDGIVVKQEELQTYLNKSLNNKSIQYIFCFDKNLNFGSYIQNKIFINSLKLPSSEFNIKQEEFIY
;
A
#
# COMPACT_ATOMS: atom_id res chain seq x y z
N MET A 1 -12.32 20.26 51.11
CA MET A 1 -12.97 20.27 49.78
C MET A 1 -12.22 21.11 48.73
N LYS A 2 -11.41 22.12 49.04
CA LYS A 2 -10.67 22.94 48.05
C LYS A 2 -9.62 22.17 47.24
N TYR A 3 -9.04 21.10 47.76
CA TYR A 3 -7.99 20.31 47.07
C TYR A 3 -8.55 19.22 46.15
N PHE A 4 -9.80 18.80 46.36
CA PHE A 4 -10.46 17.81 45.51
C PHE A 4 -10.77 18.36 44.11
N THR A 5 -11.16 19.63 44.03
CA THR A 5 -11.44 20.34 42.78
C THR A 5 -10.16 20.51 41.92
N LEU A 6 -8.99 20.70 42.57
CA LEU A 6 -7.73 20.84 41.86
C LEU A 6 -7.27 19.53 41.19
N ILE A 7 -7.49 18.39 41.86
CA ILE A 7 -7.15 17.06 41.33
C ILE A 7 -8.01 16.73 40.11
N VAL A 8 -9.30 17.07 40.13
CA VAL A 8 -10.21 16.84 39.00
C VAL A 8 -9.83 17.68 37.78
N LEU A 9 -9.28 18.89 37.99
CA LEU A 9 -8.82 19.74 36.87
C LEU A 9 -7.59 19.16 36.17
N PHE A 10 -6.68 18.48 36.88
CA PHE A 10 -5.48 17.88 36.29
C PHE A 10 -5.75 16.62 35.46
N THR A 11 -6.86 15.91 35.73
CA THR A 11 -7.21 14.70 34.96
C THR A 11 -7.81 15.03 33.57
N LEU A 12 -8.24 16.26 33.34
CA LEU A 12 -8.82 16.70 32.07
C LEU A 12 -7.76 17.06 30.99
N PHE A 13 -6.49 17.19 31.35
CA PHE A 13 -5.41 17.48 30.40
C PHE A 13 -4.67 16.26 29.86
N SER A 14 -5.13 15.04 30.18
CA SER A 14 -4.57 13.80 29.62
C SER A 14 -5.15 13.45 28.25
N CYS A 15 -5.36 14.44 27.37
CA CYS A 15 -5.52 14.21 25.94
C CYS A 15 -4.15 13.97 25.34
N GLY A 16 -3.71 12.71 25.30
CA GLY A 16 -2.53 12.34 24.51
C GLY A 16 -2.68 12.87 23.09
N ASN A 17 -1.62 13.45 22.53
CA ASN A 17 -1.58 13.88 21.13
C ASN A 17 -2.00 12.70 20.24
N LYS A 18 -3.25 12.71 19.75
CA LYS A 18 -3.68 11.75 18.74
C LYS A 18 -2.96 12.11 17.44
N GLU A 19 -2.11 11.24 17.02
CA GLU A 19 -1.45 11.39 15.72
C GLU A 19 -2.42 10.96 14.63
N ASP A 20 -2.79 11.90 13.78
CA ASP A 20 -3.66 11.62 12.63
C ASP A 20 -2.84 11.09 11.45
N ILE A 21 -3.38 10.08 10.78
CA ILE A 21 -2.86 9.54 9.52
C ILE A 21 -3.89 9.76 8.41
N LEU A 22 -3.44 10.30 7.29
CA LEU A 22 -4.29 10.52 6.14
C LEU A 22 -4.25 9.27 5.23
N LEU A 23 -5.27 8.42 5.34
CA LEU A 23 -5.34 7.20 4.52
C LEU A 23 -5.62 7.51 3.03
N PRO A 24 -5.18 6.62 2.11
CA PRO A 24 -5.66 6.59 0.73
C PRO A 24 -7.19 6.56 0.68
N LYS A 25 -7.77 6.94 -0.46
CA LYS A 25 -9.23 6.90 -0.67
C LYS A 25 -9.56 6.19 -1.97
N SER A 26 -10.66 5.43 -1.95
CA SER A 26 -11.24 4.80 -3.14
C SER A 26 -12.76 4.79 -3.01
N ASN A 27 -13.44 4.48 -4.10
CA ASN A 27 -14.88 4.26 -4.16
C ASN A 27 -15.24 2.78 -4.33
N VAL A 28 -14.27 1.88 -4.15
CA VAL A 28 -14.43 0.43 -4.30
C VAL A 28 -13.90 -0.25 -3.04
N THR A 29 -14.67 -1.17 -2.46
CA THR A 29 -14.24 -2.07 -1.39
C THR A 29 -13.70 -3.36 -1.99
N VAL A 30 -12.40 -3.65 -1.79
CA VAL A 30 -11.78 -4.93 -2.20
C VAL A 30 -12.00 -5.99 -1.13
N VAL A 31 -11.62 -5.68 0.13
CA VAL A 31 -11.87 -6.51 1.31
C VAL A 31 -12.52 -5.60 2.35
N ALA A 32 -13.69 -6.02 2.87
CA ALA A 32 -14.48 -5.20 3.79
C ALA A 32 -14.03 -5.30 5.24
N ASP A 33 -13.48 -6.44 5.65
CA ASP A 33 -13.10 -6.70 7.03
C ASP A 33 -11.90 -7.65 7.11
N VAL A 34 -11.05 -7.45 8.12
CA VAL A 34 -9.88 -8.29 8.41
C VAL A 34 -9.90 -8.62 9.90
N GLN A 35 -10.14 -9.89 10.22
CA GLN A 35 -10.16 -10.38 11.58
C GLN A 35 -8.75 -10.66 12.11
N ASP A 36 -8.58 -10.75 13.42
CA ASP A 36 -7.32 -11.10 14.10
C ASP A 36 -6.12 -10.32 13.53
N HIS A 37 -6.13 -9.01 13.71
CA HIS A 37 -5.15 -8.14 13.08
C HIS A 37 -4.36 -7.26 14.06
N SER A 38 -3.14 -6.91 13.65
CA SER A 38 -2.27 -5.92 14.29
C SER A 38 -2.12 -4.70 13.38
N PRO A 39 -2.50 -3.49 13.84
CA PRO A 39 -2.30 -2.27 13.08
C PRO A 39 -0.86 -1.79 13.17
N ILE A 40 -0.29 -1.45 12.02
CA ILE A 40 1.02 -0.81 11.88
C ILE A 40 0.81 0.52 11.16
N TYR A 41 1.49 1.58 11.62
CA TYR A 41 1.32 2.91 11.06
C TYR A 41 2.63 3.39 10.44
N ILE A 42 2.54 4.00 9.24
CA ILE A 42 3.65 4.67 8.57
C ILE A 42 3.25 6.12 8.33
N PHE A 43 3.75 7.00 9.19
CA PHE A 43 3.40 8.41 9.20
C PHE A 43 4.25 9.22 8.24
N PHE A 44 3.64 10.23 7.65
CA PHE A 44 4.33 11.31 6.95
C PHE A 44 4.87 12.30 7.98
N ARG A 45 6.19 12.50 8.01
CA ARG A 45 6.84 13.47 8.87
C ARG A 45 7.66 14.46 8.05
N THR A 46 7.79 15.67 8.58
CA THR A 46 8.68 16.68 8.03
C THR A 46 9.76 17.01 9.04
N LYS A 47 11.02 17.07 8.60
CA LYS A 47 12.15 17.54 9.42
C LYS A 47 12.90 18.61 8.61
N GLY A 48 12.64 19.88 8.92
CA GLY A 48 13.09 20.98 8.09
C GLY A 48 12.43 20.91 6.70
N LYS A 49 13.25 20.76 5.65
CA LYS A 49 12.78 20.62 4.26
C LYS A 49 12.59 19.16 3.82
N ASP A 50 13.00 18.20 4.64
CA ASP A 50 12.98 16.78 4.30
C ASP A 50 11.67 16.12 4.71
N THR A 51 11.23 15.18 3.88
CA THR A 51 10.11 14.28 4.18
C THR A 51 10.65 12.92 4.63
N LEU A 52 10.05 12.37 5.68
CA LEU A 52 10.42 11.09 6.28
C LEU A 52 9.20 10.18 6.41
N ALA A 53 9.42 8.88 6.32
CA ALA A 53 8.45 7.85 6.69
C ALA A 53 8.79 7.35 8.11
N GLU A 54 7.92 7.61 9.08
CA GLU A 54 8.09 7.16 10.45
C GLU A 54 7.19 5.95 10.73
N VAL A 55 7.81 4.82 11.11
CA VAL A 55 7.10 3.56 11.34
C VAL A 55 6.81 3.36 12.83
N ASN A 56 5.53 3.24 13.18
CA ASN A 56 5.08 2.78 14.48
C ASN A 56 4.66 1.31 14.41
N ARG A 57 5.47 0.43 14.99
CA ARG A 57 5.29 -1.03 15.01
C ARG A 57 5.11 -1.60 16.42
N LYS A 58 4.70 -0.78 17.39
CA LYS A 58 4.56 -1.20 18.80
C LYS A 58 3.59 -2.37 18.97
N ASN A 59 2.60 -2.49 18.10
CA ASN A 59 1.53 -3.49 18.19
C ASN A 59 1.65 -4.60 17.13
N SER A 60 2.82 -4.80 16.51
CA SER A 60 3.00 -5.82 15.47
C SER A 60 3.19 -7.22 16.08
N ILE A 61 2.14 -8.02 16.09
CA ILE A 61 2.16 -9.43 16.51
C ILE A 61 2.34 -10.31 15.26
N ILE A 62 3.34 -11.19 15.27
CA ILE A 62 3.74 -11.98 14.07
C ILE A 62 2.64 -12.94 13.62
N SER A 63 1.91 -13.54 14.57
CA SER A 63 0.88 -14.54 14.26
C SER A 63 -0.42 -13.96 13.69
N THR A 64 -0.63 -12.64 13.75
CA THR A 64 -1.85 -11.99 13.29
C THR A 64 -1.72 -11.44 11.87
N ASN A 65 -2.85 -11.14 11.24
CA ASN A 65 -2.88 -10.32 10.03
C ASN A 65 -2.28 -8.94 10.31
N TRP A 66 -1.51 -8.38 9.40
CA TRP A 66 -1.00 -7.02 9.55
C TRP A 66 -1.75 -6.05 8.66
N ILE A 67 -2.31 -5.01 9.28
CA ILE A 67 -2.91 -3.88 8.55
C ILE A 67 -1.93 -2.71 8.58
N LEU A 68 -1.36 -2.38 7.44
CA LEU A 68 -0.49 -1.23 7.27
C LEU A 68 -1.33 0.00 6.93
N ASN A 69 -1.40 0.91 7.87
CA ASN A 69 -1.99 2.23 7.72
C ASN A 69 -0.88 3.19 7.27
N VAL A 70 -0.83 3.51 5.98
CA VAL A 70 0.24 4.31 5.39
C VAL A 70 -0.31 5.66 4.96
N ASP A 71 0.36 6.74 5.36
CA ASP A 71 -0.07 8.09 4.99
C ASP A 71 0.00 8.27 3.46
N LYS A 72 -1.13 8.68 2.87
CA LYS A 72 -1.29 8.84 1.42
C LYS A 72 -0.32 9.81 0.77
N ARG A 73 0.27 10.73 1.53
CA ARG A 73 1.21 11.76 1.04
C ARG A 73 2.63 11.23 0.84
N LEU A 74 2.97 10.09 1.46
CA LEU A 74 4.31 9.51 1.34
C LEU A 74 4.62 9.14 -0.12
N PRO A 75 5.75 9.59 -0.69
CA PRO A 75 6.21 9.07 -1.96
C PRO A 75 6.68 7.62 -1.80
N LEU A 76 6.51 6.80 -2.83
CA LEU A 76 6.87 5.36 -2.80
C LEU A 76 8.33 5.14 -2.41
N ARG A 77 9.26 6.01 -2.84
CA ARG A 77 10.69 5.94 -2.47
C ARG A 77 10.94 5.96 -0.95
N LEU A 78 9.98 6.47 -0.15
CA LEU A 78 10.07 6.49 1.31
C LEU A 78 9.22 5.39 1.95
N ALA A 79 8.02 5.13 1.43
CA ALA A 79 7.10 4.16 2.00
C ALA A 79 7.56 2.71 1.72
N ILE A 80 7.92 2.39 0.48
CA ILE A 80 8.21 1.01 0.07
C ILE A 80 9.42 0.40 0.78
N PRO A 81 10.56 1.09 1.00
CA PRO A 81 11.66 0.51 1.78
C PRO A 81 11.26 0.10 3.20
N GLU A 82 10.39 0.87 3.86
CA GLU A 82 9.90 0.51 5.20
C GLU A 82 8.94 -0.69 5.15
N ILE A 83 8.10 -0.75 4.10
CA ILE A 83 7.20 -1.89 3.88
C ILE A 83 7.99 -3.17 3.61
N ILE A 84 9.05 -3.11 2.79
CA ILE A 84 9.95 -4.26 2.56
C ILE A 84 10.53 -4.77 3.88
N LYS A 85 11.07 -3.90 4.73
CA LYS A 85 11.61 -4.28 6.05
C LYS A 85 10.57 -4.96 6.94
N LEU A 86 9.32 -4.48 6.92
CA LEU A 86 8.22 -5.11 7.66
C LEU A 86 7.87 -6.49 7.10
N GLN A 87 7.77 -6.62 5.78
CA GLN A 87 7.51 -7.91 5.14
C GLN A 87 8.63 -8.92 5.40
N GLU A 88 9.89 -8.50 5.29
CA GLU A 88 11.05 -9.36 5.57
C GLU A 88 11.04 -9.85 7.02
N LYS A 89 10.80 -8.94 7.98
CA LYS A 89 10.64 -9.31 9.39
C LYS A 89 9.57 -10.39 9.55
N LYS A 90 8.37 -10.21 8.97
CA LYS A 90 7.28 -11.20 9.11
C LYS A 90 7.57 -12.51 8.40
N ARG A 91 8.26 -12.49 7.25
CA ARG A 91 8.62 -13.69 6.49
C ARG A 91 9.73 -14.51 7.17
N THR A 92 10.70 -13.86 7.80
CA THR A 92 11.88 -14.50 8.42
C THR A 92 11.66 -14.94 9.86
N GLU A 93 10.68 -14.35 10.55
CA GLU A 93 10.36 -14.71 11.93
C GLU A 93 9.82 -16.15 12.00
N LYS A 94 10.43 -16.97 12.88
CA LYS A 94 10.05 -18.36 13.04
C LYS A 94 9.21 -18.62 14.29
N ALA A 95 9.39 -17.79 15.33
CA ALA A 95 8.66 -17.94 16.58
C ALA A 95 7.19 -17.48 16.41
N HIS A 96 6.26 -18.33 16.80
CA HIS A 96 4.82 -18.05 16.75
C HIS A 96 4.28 -17.67 15.36
N LYS A 97 4.96 -18.13 14.29
CA LYS A 97 4.54 -17.85 12.92
C LYS A 97 3.20 -18.51 12.60
N ASN A 98 2.30 -17.75 12.01
CA ASN A 98 1.06 -18.24 11.42
C ASN A 98 1.16 -18.09 9.89
N GLU A 99 1.29 -19.20 9.17
CA GLU A 99 1.41 -19.20 7.70
C GLU A 99 0.17 -18.70 6.97
N LYS A 100 -0.99 -18.65 7.66
CA LYS A 100 -2.24 -18.12 7.12
C LYS A 100 -2.39 -16.62 7.33
N ALA A 101 -1.52 -16.01 8.15
CA ALA A 101 -1.61 -14.59 8.45
C ALA A 101 -1.11 -13.74 7.27
N GLU A 102 -1.96 -12.85 6.81
CA GLU A 102 -1.75 -12.02 5.64
C GLU A 102 -1.38 -10.57 5.99
N ASN A 103 -0.99 -9.80 4.97
CA ASN A 103 -0.70 -8.38 5.07
C ASN A 103 -1.66 -7.60 4.17
N TYR A 104 -2.19 -6.50 4.70
CA TYR A 104 -3.16 -5.64 4.03
C TYR A 104 -2.74 -4.17 4.13
N TYR A 105 -2.98 -3.40 3.09
CA TYR A 105 -3.05 -1.95 3.18
C TYR A 105 -4.48 -1.53 3.51
N SER A 106 -4.65 -0.57 4.41
CA SER A 106 -5.93 0.08 4.66
C SER A 106 -6.13 1.30 3.76
N TYR A 107 -7.37 1.56 3.41
CA TYR A 107 -7.81 2.79 2.76
C TYR A 107 -9.25 3.12 3.15
N ALA A 108 -9.69 4.35 2.94
CA ALA A 108 -11.05 4.78 3.19
C ALA A 108 -11.92 4.55 1.94
N ASP A 109 -12.97 3.75 2.07
CA ASP A 109 -14.03 3.68 1.07
C ASP A 109 -14.96 4.89 1.24
N THR A 110 -15.00 5.73 0.21
CA THR A 110 -15.75 6.99 0.24
C THR A 110 -17.25 6.81 0.03
N ILE A 111 -17.68 5.69 -0.58
CA ILE A 111 -19.09 5.35 -0.78
C ILE A 111 -19.62 4.56 0.42
N GLY A 112 -18.94 3.49 0.82
CA GLY A 112 -19.29 2.66 1.96
C GLY A 112 -19.09 3.37 3.30
N LYS A 113 -18.34 4.48 3.35
CA LYS A 113 -17.99 5.24 4.57
C LYS A 113 -17.35 4.41 5.66
N ASN A 114 -16.58 3.40 5.27
CA ASN A 114 -15.86 2.46 6.13
C ASN A 114 -14.39 2.34 5.72
N LEU A 115 -13.60 1.65 6.53
CA LEU A 115 -12.30 1.17 6.12
C LEU A 115 -12.46 0.00 5.16
N ALA A 116 -11.58 -0.07 4.18
CA ALA A 116 -11.44 -1.19 3.28
C ALA A 116 -9.96 -1.57 3.15
N PHE A 117 -9.70 -2.78 2.67
CA PHE A 117 -8.38 -3.36 2.69
C PHE A 117 -8.02 -3.96 1.33
N ILE A 118 -6.72 -3.93 1.00
CA ILE A 118 -6.19 -4.60 -0.18
C ILE A 118 -5.00 -5.50 0.21
N PRO A 119 -5.01 -6.81 -0.11
CA PRO A 119 -3.94 -7.72 0.28
C PRO A 119 -2.65 -7.44 -0.52
N PHE A 120 -1.50 -7.61 0.15
CA PHE A 120 -0.18 -7.51 -0.49
C PHE A 120 0.83 -8.53 0.04
N THR A 121 0.39 -9.58 0.70
CA THR A 121 1.25 -10.64 1.29
C THR A 121 2.24 -11.21 0.28
N ASN A 122 1.76 -11.48 -0.94
CA ASN A 122 2.53 -12.10 -2.01
C ASN A 122 3.16 -11.09 -2.99
N VAL A 123 3.13 -9.80 -2.65
CA VAL A 123 3.80 -8.76 -3.43
C VAL A 123 5.26 -8.67 -3.03
N TYR A 124 6.16 -8.68 -4.02
CA TYR A 124 7.62 -8.54 -3.87
C TYR A 124 8.07 -7.26 -4.56
N TYR A 125 8.50 -6.29 -3.77
CA TYR A 125 8.95 -5.00 -4.29
C TYR A 125 10.40 -5.06 -4.75
N LYS A 126 10.68 -4.48 -5.92
CA LYS A 126 11.99 -4.29 -6.52
C LYS A 126 12.25 -2.79 -6.71
N LEU A 127 13.33 -2.28 -6.11
CA LEU A 127 13.71 -0.86 -6.19
C LEU A 127 14.62 -0.59 -7.40
N GLU A 128 14.35 -1.23 -8.52
CA GLU A 128 15.13 -1.19 -9.75
C GLU A 128 14.20 -1.32 -10.96
N LYS A 129 14.72 -1.06 -12.16
CA LYS A 129 14.00 -1.32 -13.41
C LYS A 129 13.95 -2.81 -13.71
N PRO A 130 12.83 -3.32 -14.29
CA PRO A 130 12.78 -4.71 -14.76
C PRO A 130 13.83 -4.94 -15.86
N LYS A 131 14.45 -6.13 -15.86
CA LYS A 131 15.47 -6.49 -16.85
C LYS A 131 14.89 -7.00 -18.17
N SER A 132 13.66 -7.48 -18.14
CA SER A 132 12.94 -8.06 -19.29
C SER A 132 11.44 -8.03 -19.04
N GLY A 133 10.63 -8.24 -20.10
CA GLY A 133 9.16 -8.19 -20.04
C GLY A 133 8.60 -6.86 -20.53
N GLY A 134 7.31 -6.82 -20.84
CA GLY A 134 6.57 -5.60 -21.14
C GLY A 134 6.31 -4.81 -19.85
N ALA A 135 6.55 -3.50 -19.83
CA ALA A 135 6.34 -2.67 -18.67
C ALA A 135 5.03 -1.89 -18.76
N ILE A 136 4.19 -2.04 -17.74
CA ILE A 136 3.05 -1.14 -17.49
C ILE A 136 3.48 -0.20 -16.38
N PHE A 137 3.83 1.05 -16.74
CA PHE A 137 4.42 2.02 -15.83
C PHE A 137 3.42 3.11 -15.45
N PHE A 138 3.18 3.28 -14.16
CA PHE A 138 2.33 4.32 -13.58
C PHE A 138 3.21 5.48 -13.14
N THR A 139 3.05 6.62 -13.81
CA THR A 139 3.85 7.83 -13.54
C THR A 139 3.36 8.59 -12.30
N LYS A 140 4.20 9.47 -11.75
CA LYS A 140 3.79 10.38 -10.65
C LYS A 140 2.63 11.31 -11.02
N ASN A 141 2.37 11.53 -12.30
CA ASN A 141 1.28 12.37 -12.81
C ASN A 141 -0.01 11.58 -13.09
N ASN A 142 -0.09 10.32 -12.62
CA ASN A 142 -1.20 9.39 -12.87
C ASN A 142 -1.42 9.02 -14.35
N GLU A 143 -0.37 9.08 -15.16
CA GLU A 143 -0.38 8.56 -16.53
C GLU A 143 0.03 7.09 -16.52
N VAL A 144 -0.50 6.31 -17.46
CA VAL A 144 -0.11 4.92 -17.69
C VAL A 144 0.65 4.81 -18.99
N LEU A 145 1.85 4.23 -18.94
CA LEU A 145 2.64 3.93 -20.12
C LEU A 145 2.74 2.41 -20.29
N VAL A 146 2.46 1.91 -21.46
CA VAL A 146 2.71 0.50 -21.84
C VAL A 146 3.85 0.49 -22.84
N ASP A 147 5.00 -0.05 -22.44
CA ASP A 147 6.24 -0.05 -23.22
C ASP A 147 6.62 1.35 -23.75
N GLY A 148 6.40 2.38 -22.92
CA GLY A 148 6.69 3.78 -23.23
C GLY A 148 5.59 4.52 -24.00
N ILE A 149 4.51 3.86 -24.41
CA ILE A 149 3.37 4.48 -25.08
C ILE A 149 2.35 4.89 -24.04
N VAL A 150 1.92 6.16 -24.06
CA VAL A 150 0.85 6.65 -23.16
C VAL A 150 -0.49 6.03 -23.54
N VAL A 151 -1.12 5.38 -22.57
CA VAL A 151 -2.43 4.74 -22.71
C VAL A 151 -3.35 5.31 -21.63
N LYS A 152 -4.58 5.66 -22.01
CA LYS A 152 -5.55 6.08 -21.00
C LYS A 152 -5.92 4.90 -20.09
N GLN A 153 -6.10 5.18 -18.81
CA GLN A 153 -6.35 4.15 -17.81
C GLN A 153 -7.60 3.32 -18.16
N GLU A 154 -8.67 3.97 -18.59
CA GLU A 154 -9.92 3.33 -19.02
C GLU A 154 -9.78 2.47 -20.29
N GLU A 155 -8.78 2.74 -21.12
CA GLU A 155 -8.51 2.00 -22.36
C GLU A 155 -7.50 0.84 -22.13
N LEU A 156 -6.86 0.77 -20.97
CA LEU A 156 -5.77 -0.17 -20.68
C LEU A 156 -6.20 -1.64 -20.88
N GLN A 157 -7.39 -2.02 -20.42
CA GLN A 157 -7.91 -3.38 -20.60
C GLN A 157 -8.03 -3.75 -22.09
N THR A 158 -8.55 -2.83 -22.90
CA THR A 158 -8.72 -3.04 -24.35
C THR A 158 -7.37 -3.10 -25.05
N TYR A 159 -6.43 -2.23 -24.64
CA TYR A 159 -5.06 -2.22 -25.17
C TYR A 159 -4.35 -3.56 -24.90
N LEU A 160 -4.41 -4.03 -23.65
CA LEU A 160 -3.80 -5.29 -23.25
C LEU A 160 -4.42 -6.48 -24.01
N ASN A 161 -5.73 -6.56 -24.13
CA ASN A 161 -6.39 -7.62 -24.89
C ASN A 161 -5.94 -7.69 -26.35
N LYS A 162 -5.71 -6.54 -26.99
CA LYS A 162 -5.18 -6.50 -28.37
C LYS A 162 -3.72 -6.93 -28.45
N SER A 163 -2.91 -6.53 -27.50
CA SER A 163 -1.47 -6.84 -27.47
C SER A 163 -1.21 -8.32 -27.20
N LEU A 164 -2.02 -8.94 -26.34
CA LEU A 164 -1.91 -10.36 -25.95
C LEU A 164 -2.25 -11.34 -27.07
N ASN A 165 -3.14 -10.95 -27.99
CA ASN A 165 -3.47 -11.78 -29.16
C ASN A 165 -2.30 -11.97 -30.14
N ASN A 166 -1.25 -11.17 -30.04
CA ASN A 166 -0.15 -11.14 -31.02
C ASN A 166 1.20 -11.64 -30.49
N LYS A 167 1.40 -11.77 -29.16
CA LYS A 167 2.69 -12.19 -28.56
C LYS A 167 2.47 -12.71 -27.14
N SER A 168 3.20 -13.75 -26.73
CA SER A 168 3.34 -14.16 -25.32
C SER A 168 4.24 -13.15 -24.58
N ILE A 169 3.74 -11.93 -24.32
CA ILE A 169 4.46 -10.92 -23.55
C ILE A 169 4.00 -11.02 -22.12
N GLN A 170 4.92 -11.26 -21.21
CA GLN A 170 4.68 -11.16 -19.78
C GLN A 170 4.76 -9.69 -19.37
N TYR A 171 3.65 -9.11 -18.92
CA TYR A 171 3.61 -7.74 -18.41
C TYR A 171 4.00 -7.65 -16.94
N ILE A 172 4.70 -6.57 -16.59
CA ILE A 172 5.20 -6.28 -15.26
C ILE A 172 4.69 -4.91 -14.86
N PHE A 173 4.16 -4.80 -13.63
CA PHE A 173 3.71 -3.52 -13.10
C PHE A 173 4.87 -2.73 -12.50
N CYS A 174 5.01 -1.50 -12.95
CA CYS A 174 6.06 -0.58 -12.57
C CYS A 174 5.44 0.74 -12.06
N PHE A 175 6.05 1.36 -11.08
CA PHE A 175 5.57 2.61 -10.48
C PHE A 175 6.72 3.61 -10.32
N ASP A 176 6.43 4.87 -10.61
CA ASP A 176 7.37 5.97 -10.34
C ASP A 176 7.63 6.05 -8.82
N LYS A 177 8.88 6.05 -8.43
CA LYS A 177 9.30 6.16 -7.02
C LYS A 177 8.82 7.44 -6.33
N ASN A 178 8.46 8.48 -7.09
CA ASN A 178 7.90 9.72 -6.57
C ASN A 178 6.37 9.76 -6.60
N LEU A 179 5.71 8.71 -7.10
CA LEU A 179 4.27 8.56 -6.97
C LEU A 179 3.88 8.54 -5.48
N ASN A 180 2.85 9.27 -5.09
CA ASN A 180 2.38 9.24 -3.72
C ASN A 180 1.63 7.93 -3.41
N PHE A 181 1.64 7.52 -2.15
CA PHE A 181 1.04 6.26 -1.72
C PHE A 181 -0.48 6.21 -1.96
N GLY A 182 -1.16 7.36 -1.90
CA GLY A 182 -2.59 7.45 -2.22
C GLY A 182 -2.90 7.02 -3.65
N SER A 183 -2.17 7.57 -4.63
CA SER A 183 -2.30 7.20 -6.05
C SER A 183 -1.86 5.76 -6.29
N TYR A 184 -0.82 5.28 -5.59
CA TYR A 184 -0.40 3.88 -5.68
C TYR A 184 -1.54 2.92 -5.29
N ILE A 185 -2.25 3.15 -4.18
CA ILE A 185 -3.38 2.32 -3.76
C ILE A 185 -4.53 2.39 -4.77
N GLN A 186 -4.83 3.57 -5.34
CA GLN A 186 -5.83 3.68 -6.41
C GLN A 186 -5.44 2.86 -7.64
N ASN A 187 -4.17 2.91 -8.05
CA ASN A 187 -3.68 2.09 -9.16
C ASN A 187 -3.73 0.60 -8.85
N LYS A 188 -3.41 0.18 -7.61
CA LYS A 188 -3.54 -1.22 -7.16
C LYS A 188 -4.98 -1.72 -7.25
N ILE A 189 -5.94 -0.92 -6.79
CA ILE A 189 -7.37 -1.24 -6.87
C ILE A 189 -7.80 -1.35 -8.34
N PHE A 190 -7.35 -0.42 -9.19
CA PHE A 190 -7.60 -0.48 -10.62
C PHE A 190 -7.00 -1.75 -11.26
N ILE A 191 -5.73 -2.06 -10.99
CA ILE A 191 -5.07 -3.29 -11.48
C ILE A 191 -5.86 -4.54 -11.07
N ASN A 192 -6.35 -4.57 -9.81
CA ASN A 192 -7.15 -5.69 -9.31
C ASN A 192 -8.50 -5.85 -10.02
N SER A 193 -9.01 -4.80 -10.66
CA SER A 193 -10.24 -4.84 -11.47
C SER A 193 -10.02 -5.32 -12.91
N LEU A 194 -8.76 -5.34 -13.39
CA LEU A 194 -8.44 -5.79 -14.73
C LEU A 194 -8.63 -7.31 -14.86
N LYS A 195 -9.19 -7.73 -15.97
CA LYS A 195 -9.33 -9.15 -16.33
C LYS A 195 -8.06 -9.58 -17.07
N LEU A 196 -7.08 -10.03 -16.32
CA LEU A 196 -5.77 -10.43 -16.84
C LEU A 196 -5.68 -11.96 -16.89
N PRO A 197 -5.25 -12.56 -18.01
CA PRO A 197 -5.01 -14.00 -18.09
C PRO A 197 -3.92 -14.40 -17.07
N SER A 198 -4.23 -15.37 -16.22
CA SER A 198 -3.33 -15.81 -15.13
C SER A 198 -1.99 -16.38 -15.61
N SER A 199 -1.91 -16.83 -16.87
CA SER A 199 -0.69 -17.36 -17.50
C SER A 199 0.32 -16.31 -17.94
N GLU A 200 -0.09 -15.05 -18.02
CA GLU A 200 0.71 -13.95 -18.59
C GLU A 200 1.19 -12.94 -17.53
N PHE A 201 0.71 -13.08 -16.30
CA PHE A 201 1.14 -12.27 -15.18
C PHE A 201 1.90 -13.14 -14.18
N ASN A 202 3.05 -12.68 -13.77
CA ASN A 202 3.96 -13.39 -12.89
C ASN A 202 3.23 -13.88 -11.61
N ILE A 203 3.26 -15.18 -11.34
CA ILE A 203 2.69 -15.81 -10.14
C ILE A 203 3.28 -15.23 -8.85
N LYS A 204 4.54 -14.75 -8.90
CA LYS A 204 5.12 -13.85 -7.91
C LYS A 204 4.78 -12.43 -8.34
N GLN A 205 3.86 -11.77 -7.65
CA GLN A 205 3.51 -10.37 -7.92
C GLN A 205 4.71 -9.46 -7.63
N GLU A 206 5.68 -9.44 -8.54
CA GLU A 206 6.78 -8.48 -8.45
C GLU A 206 6.30 -7.11 -8.92
N GLU A 207 6.58 -6.10 -8.11
CA GLU A 207 6.30 -4.70 -8.43
C GLU A 207 7.61 -3.91 -8.41
N PHE A 208 7.85 -3.16 -9.48
CA PHE A 208 9.09 -2.40 -9.68
C PHE A 208 8.84 -0.92 -9.38
N ILE A 209 9.68 -0.34 -8.53
CA ILE A 209 9.59 1.04 -8.05
C ILE A 209 10.90 1.76 -8.40
N TYR A 210 10.92 2.66 -9.39
CA TYR A 210 12.13 3.31 -9.85
C TYR A 210 11.98 4.74 -10.38
#